data_e6d5991aff304c114b5e683b9fd87a37
#
_entry.id   e6d5991aff304c114b5e683b9fd87a37
#
_cell.length_a   1.000
_cell.length_b   1.000
_cell.length_c   1.000
_cell.angle_alpha   90.00
_cell.angle_beta   90.00
_cell.angle_gamma   90.00
#
_symmetry.space_group_name_H-M   'P 1'
#
loop_
_entity.id
_entity.type
_entity.pdbx_description
1 polymer ?
#
loop_
_entity_poly.entity_id
_entity_poly.type
_entity_poly.pdbx_seq_one_letter_code
_entity_poly.pdbx_strand_id
1 'polypeptide(L)'
;MKKNPIIALIEEILTELKEEFEKGYNIITDDGPIVFDFCVLKYNLMIDSAPHTSGRKSLYCVQNGVHYIVCDVEDKRFLKKKIKAWIAYIKDPGKNPIPLERELEGNNE
;
A
#
# COMPACT_ATOMS: atom_id res chain seq x y z
N MET A 1 -4.81 -22.77 -10.32
CA MET A 1 -5.03 -21.37 -9.97
C MET A 1 -3.73 -20.67 -9.63
N LYS A 2 -3.52 -19.53 -10.21
CA LYS A 2 -2.30 -18.79 -9.96
C LYS A 2 -2.37 -17.99 -8.68
N LYS A 3 -1.31 -18.04 -7.90
CA LYS A 3 -1.18 -17.15 -6.79
C LYS A 3 -0.74 -15.79 -7.29
N ASN A 4 -1.12 -14.76 -6.56
CA ASN A 4 -0.63 -13.42 -6.84
C ASN A 4 0.70 -13.25 -6.09
N PRO A 5 1.83 -13.28 -6.78
CA PRO A 5 3.13 -13.23 -6.10
C PRO A 5 3.38 -11.90 -5.39
N ILE A 6 2.76 -10.83 -5.87
CA ILE A 6 2.94 -9.53 -5.22
C ILE A 6 2.32 -9.54 -3.84
N ILE A 7 1.16 -10.17 -3.67
CA ILE A 7 0.53 -10.26 -2.37
C ILE A 7 1.43 -11.00 -1.39
N ALA A 8 2.04 -12.10 -1.82
CA ALA A 8 2.95 -12.84 -0.96
C ALA A 8 4.15 -11.98 -0.56
N LEU A 9 4.67 -11.19 -1.49
CA LEU A 9 5.80 -10.31 -1.19
C LEU A 9 5.41 -9.22 -0.20
N ILE A 10 4.23 -8.63 -0.34
CA ILE A 10 3.79 -7.60 0.60
C ILE A 10 3.68 -8.18 2.00
N GLU A 11 3.08 -9.35 2.13
CA GLU A 11 2.96 -9.99 3.43
C GLU A 11 4.32 -10.24 4.05
N GLU A 12 5.25 -10.74 3.25
CA GLU A 12 6.60 -11.01 3.71
C GLU A 12 7.28 -9.73 4.19
N ILE A 13 7.14 -8.66 3.42
CA ILE A 13 7.74 -7.37 3.76
C ILE A 13 7.20 -6.83 5.07
N LEU A 14 5.87 -6.82 5.22
CA LEU A 14 5.26 -6.30 6.44
C LEU A 14 5.68 -7.11 7.66
N THR A 15 5.80 -8.43 7.49
CA THR A 15 6.27 -9.30 8.56
C THR A 15 7.72 -8.98 8.93
N GLU A 16 8.57 -8.79 7.93
CA GLU A 16 9.98 -8.44 8.19
C GLU A 16 10.12 -7.09 8.87
N LEU A 17 9.25 -6.16 8.53
CA LEU A 17 9.25 -4.84 9.16
C LEU A 17 8.61 -4.86 10.54
N LYS A 18 8.07 -6.00 10.94
CA LYS A 18 7.42 -6.20 12.24
C LYS A 18 6.24 -5.26 12.44
N GLU A 19 5.50 -5.01 11.37
CA GLU A 19 4.29 -4.20 11.44
C GLU A 19 3.08 -5.10 11.53
N GLU A 20 2.13 -4.73 12.38
CA GLU A 20 0.86 -5.42 12.45
C GLU A 20 0.00 -5.02 11.26
N PHE A 21 -0.64 -5.99 10.65
CA PHE A 21 -1.47 -5.72 9.49
C PHE A 21 -2.62 -6.72 9.40
N GLU A 22 -3.65 -6.34 8.66
CA GLU A 22 -4.78 -7.23 8.38
C GLU A 22 -4.83 -7.49 6.89
N LYS A 23 -5.21 -8.71 6.52
CA LYS A 23 -5.34 -9.11 5.13
C LYS A 23 -6.81 -9.12 4.74
N GLY A 24 -7.08 -8.75 3.48
CA GLY A 24 -8.44 -8.75 3.01
C GLY A 24 -9.33 -7.81 3.81
N TYR A 25 -8.88 -6.60 3.98
CA TYR A 25 -9.59 -5.63 4.82
C TYR A 25 -10.82 -5.09 4.09
N ASN A 26 -11.98 -5.37 4.64
CA ASN A 26 -13.25 -5.07 4.00
C ASN A 26 -13.90 -3.84 4.61
N ILE A 27 -14.29 -2.89 3.76
CA ILE A 27 -14.98 -1.68 4.18
C ILE A 27 -16.30 -1.61 3.43
N ILE A 28 -17.37 -1.37 4.17
CA ILE A 28 -18.69 -1.21 3.56
C ILE A 28 -18.92 0.25 3.25
N THR A 29 -19.21 0.57 2.00
CA THR A 29 -19.50 1.92 1.59
C THR A 29 -20.92 1.99 1.04
N ASP A 30 -21.40 3.21 0.80
CA ASP A 30 -22.74 3.40 0.22
C ASP A 30 -22.85 2.73 -1.14
N ASP A 31 -21.75 2.62 -1.86
CA ASP A 31 -21.74 2.00 -3.19
C ASP A 31 -21.39 0.52 -3.14
N GLY A 32 -21.37 -0.06 -1.96
CA GLY A 32 -21.05 -1.47 -1.79
C GLY A 32 -19.70 -1.67 -1.11
N PRO A 33 -19.32 -2.92 -0.87
CA PRO A 33 -18.08 -3.20 -0.18
C PRO A 33 -16.85 -2.96 -1.07
N ILE A 34 -15.77 -2.55 -0.44
CA ILE A 34 -14.46 -2.54 -1.08
C ILE A 34 -13.51 -3.32 -0.18
N VAL A 35 -12.57 -4.03 -0.80
CA VAL A 35 -11.65 -4.89 -0.06
C VAL A 35 -10.23 -4.51 -0.45
N PHE A 36 -9.43 -4.18 0.55
CA PHE A 36 -8.00 -3.92 0.35
C PHE A 36 -7.22 -5.18 0.68
N ASP A 37 -6.16 -5.44 -0.07
CA ASP A 37 -5.34 -6.62 0.18
C ASP A 37 -4.72 -6.59 1.57
N PHE A 38 -4.25 -5.43 2.01
CA PHE A 38 -3.65 -5.27 3.34
C PHE A 38 -4.03 -3.93 3.93
N CYS A 39 -4.13 -3.91 5.25
CA CYS A 39 -4.37 -2.68 6.00
C CYS A 39 -3.42 -2.63 7.18
N VAL A 40 -2.65 -1.55 7.30
CA VAL A 40 -1.81 -1.30 8.46
C VAL A 40 -2.50 -0.20 9.25
N LEU A 41 -3.38 -0.62 10.18
CA LEU A 41 -4.26 0.31 10.88
C LEU A 41 -3.51 1.41 11.61
N LYS A 42 -2.37 1.06 12.20
CA LYS A 42 -1.58 2.01 12.95
C LYS A 42 -1.22 3.25 12.16
N TYR A 43 -1.06 3.10 10.85
CA TYR A 43 -0.66 4.21 9.98
C TYR A 43 -1.78 4.67 9.06
N ASN A 44 -2.97 4.12 9.21
CA ASN A 44 -4.08 4.42 8.32
C ASN A 44 -3.66 4.21 6.87
N LEU A 45 -3.05 3.07 6.62
CA LEU A 45 -2.39 2.76 5.35
C LEU A 45 -3.01 1.52 4.73
N MET A 46 -3.46 1.64 3.48
CA MET A 46 -3.99 0.52 2.71
C MET A 46 -3.00 0.18 1.61
N ILE A 47 -2.81 -1.11 1.36
CA ILE A 47 -1.88 -1.59 0.34
C ILE A 47 -2.59 -2.61 -0.53
N ASP A 48 -2.56 -2.39 -1.84
CA ASP A 48 -3.13 -3.32 -2.81
C ASP A 48 -2.07 -3.76 -3.80
N SER A 49 -2.28 -4.95 -4.36
CA SER A 49 -1.56 -5.33 -5.57
C SER A 49 -2.29 -4.71 -6.77
N ALA A 50 -1.56 -4.42 -7.84
CA ALA A 50 -2.11 -3.68 -8.97
C ALA A 50 -3.41 -4.26 -9.55
N PRO A 51 -3.53 -5.58 -9.72
CA PRO A 51 -4.78 -6.12 -10.28
C PRO A 51 -6.01 -5.83 -9.44
N HIS A 52 -5.83 -5.53 -8.15
CA HIS A 52 -6.95 -5.31 -7.25
C HIS A 52 -7.26 -3.85 -7.00
N THR A 53 -6.48 -2.93 -7.59
CA THR A 53 -6.77 -1.52 -7.41
C THR A 53 -7.97 -1.11 -8.26
N SER A 54 -8.62 -0.03 -7.86
CA SER A 54 -9.75 0.50 -8.62
C SER A 54 -9.91 1.98 -8.29
N GLY A 55 -10.64 2.67 -9.18
CA GLY A 55 -10.93 4.08 -8.95
C GLY A 55 -11.75 4.30 -7.69
N ARG A 56 -12.66 3.36 -7.38
CA ARG A 56 -13.47 3.46 -6.17
C ARG A 56 -12.60 3.46 -4.92
N LYS A 57 -11.61 2.58 -4.89
CA LYS A 57 -10.73 2.49 -3.74
C LYS A 57 -9.89 3.75 -3.60
N SER A 58 -9.34 4.22 -4.72
CA SER A 58 -8.54 5.44 -4.70
C SER A 58 -9.35 6.62 -4.21
N LEU A 59 -10.57 6.75 -4.71
CA LEU A 59 -11.44 7.85 -4.31
C LEU A 59 -11.78 7.75 -2.82
N TYR A 60 -12.12 6.54 -2.35
CA TYR A 60 -12.42 6.34 -0.94
C TYR A 60 -11.25 6.82 -0.07
N CYS A 61 -10.04 6.44 -0.44
CA CYS A 61 -8.87 6.80 0.36
C CYS A 61 -8.64 8.30 0.38
N VAL A 62 -8.78 8.96 -0.77
CA VAL A 62 -8.63 10.40 -0.84
C VAL A 62 -9.68 11.11 0.02
N GLN A 63 -10.93 10.67 -0.08
CA GLN A 63 -12.02 11.31 0.63
C GLN A 63 -11.94 11.12 2.14
N ASN A 64 -11.30 10.04 2.58
CA ASN A 64 -11.25 9.70 4.01
C ASN A 64 -9.87 9.88 4.62
N GLY A 65 -8.94 10.49 3.90
CA GLY A 65 -7.62 10.77 4.44
C GLY A 65 -6.82 9.51 4.71
N VAL A 66 -7.02 8.46 3.92
CA VAL A 66 -6.33 7.20 4.06
C VAL A 66 -5.18 7.15 3.07
N HIS A 67 -4.03 6.70 3.55
CA HIS A 67 -2.87 6.52 2.65
C HIS A 67 -3.05 5.24 1.85
N TYR A 68 -2.71 5.27 0.58
CA TYR A 68 -2.96 4.15 -0.31
C TYR A 68 -1.75 3.89 -1.19
N ILE A 69 -1.24 2.67 -1.13
CA ILE A 69 -0.10 2.24 -1.93
C ILE A 69 -0.55 1.12 -2.86
N VAL A 70 -0.17 1.22 -4.13
CA VAL A 70 -0.41 0.14 -5.09
C VAL A 70 0.93 -0.44 -5.49
N CYS A 71 1.07 -1.76 -5.32
CA CYS A 71 2.30 -2.46 -5.65
C CYS A 71 2.12 -3.19 -6.97
N ASP A 72 2.90 -2.83 -7.97
CA ASP A 72 2.70 -3.33 -9.32
C ASP A 72 3.92 -4.02 -9.94
N VAL A 73 4.96 -4.25 -9.15
CA VAL A 73 6.13 -4.97 -9.64
C VAL A 73 6.44 -6.13 -8.72
N GLU A 74 6.94 -7.21 -9.30
CA GLU A 74 7.29 -8.40 -8.53
C GLU A 74 8.77 -8.33 -8.17
N ASP A 75 9.09 -7.36 -7.32
CA ASP A 75 10.48 -7.10 -6.89
C ASP A 75 10.45 -6.72 -5.42
N LYS A 76 10.86 -7.67 -4.58
CA LYS A 76 10.78 -7.48 -3.13
C LYS A 76 11.58 -6.28 -2.65
N ARG A 77 12.78 -6.08 -3.18
CA ARG A 77 13.62 -4.97 -2.74
C ARG A 77 12.97 -3.63 -3.04
N PHE A 78 12.42 -3.50 -4.24
CA PHE A 78 11.76 -2.28 -4.63
C PHE A 78 10.51 -2.04 -3.77
N LEU A 79 9.69 -3.09 -3.60
CA LEU A 79 8.47 -2.97 -2.82
C LEU A 79 8.77 -2.64 -1.36
N LYS A 80 9.79 -3.27 -0.80
CA LYS A 80 10.17 -3.00 0.59
C LYS A 80 10.60 -1.55 0.76
N LYS A 81 11.40 -1.05 -0.17
CA LYS A 81 11.83 0.34 -0.15
C LYS A 81 10.64 1.30 -0.21
N LYS A 82 9.70 0.99 -1.10
CA LYS A 82 8.50 1.80 -1.28
C LYS A 82 7.66 1.84 -0.01
N ILE A 83 7.40 0.66 0.57
CA ILE A 83 6.58 0.56 1.78
C ILE A 83 7.27 1.26 2.94
N LYS A 84 8.58 1.04 3.11
CA LYS A 84 9.32 1.71 4.18
C LYS A 84 9.28 3.23 4.03
N ALA A 85 9.40 3.73 2.80
CA ALA A 85 9.38 5.17 2.56
C ALA A 85 8.04 5.77 2.96
N TRP A 86 6.95 5.07 2.63
CA TRP A 86 5.62 5.55 3.00
C TRP A 86 5.41 5.53 4.50
N ILE A 87 5.85 4.47 5.17
CA ILE A 87 5.72 4.39 6.63
C ILE A 87 6.54 5.51 7.28
N ALA A 88 7.74 5.76 6.80
CA ALA A 88 8.58 6.82 7.35
C ALA A 88 7.91 8.18 7.17
N TYR A 89 7.34 8.42 6.00
CA TYR A 89 6.64 9.68 5.76
C TYR A 89 5.43 9.82 6.71
N ILE A 90 4.66 8.76 6.88
CA ILE A 90 3.47 8.81 7.74
C ILE A 90 3.86 9.08 9.19
N LYS A 91 4.95 8.45 9.64
CA LYS A 91 5.42 8.63 11.03
C LYS A 91 5.90 10.04 11.29
N ASP A 92 6.56 10.65 10.31
CA ASP A 92 7.18 11.95 10.53
C ASP A 92 7.24 12.72 9.20
N PRO A 93 6.10 13.28 8.79
CA PRO A 93 6.06 13.98 7.51
C PRO A 93 6.93 15.23 7.46
N GLY A 94 7.30 15.78 8.63
CA GLY A 94 8.16 16.94 8.65
C GLY A 94 9.60 16.62 8.32
N LYS A 95 10.02 15.37 8.52
CA LYS A 95 11.41 14.96 8.26
C LYS A 95 11.57 14.15 6.99
N ASN A 96 10.51 13.53 6.51
CA ASN A 96 10.59 12.64 5.38
C ASN A 96 9.79 13.18 4.21
N PRO A 97 10.33 13.12 2.99
CA PRO A 97 9.58 13.60 1.83
C PRO A 97 8.43 12.66 1.50
N ILE A 98 7.43 13.20 0.82
CA ILE A 98 6.36 12.38 0.29
C ILE A 98 6.95 11.44 -0.75
N PRO A 99 6.74 10.13 -0.62
CA PRO A 99 7.25 9.19 -1.62
C PRO A 99 6.49 9.35 -2.93
N LEU A 100 7.20 9.61 -4.00
CA LEU A 100 6.61 9.75 -5.32
C LEU A 100 6.97 8.52 -6.14
N GLU A 101 6.00 8.00 -6.86
CA GLU A 101 6.21 6.79 -7.65
C GLU A 101 7.36 6.94 -8.62
N ARG A 102 7.43 8.08 -9.28
CA ARG A 102 8.49 8.28 -10.25
C ARG A 102 9.87 8.22 -9.64
N GLU A 103 10.01 8.83 -8.47
CA GLU A 103 11.30 8.85 -7.79
C GLU A 103 11.69 7.49 -7.32
N LEU A 104 10.71 6.74 -6.82
CA LEU A 104 10.98 5.40 -6.34
C LEU A 104 11.32 4.45 -7.47
N GLU A 105 10.81 4.71 -8.66
CA GLU A 105 11.13 3.89 -9.82
C GLU A 105 12.45 4.24 -10.45
N GLY A 106 13.10 5.27 -9.97
CA GLY A 106 14.38 5.67 -10.50
C GLY A 106 14.27 6.35 -11.84
N ASN A 107 13.14 6.81 -12.18
CA ASN A 107 12.88 7.39 -13.44
C ASN A 107 13.39 8.76 -13.58
N ASN A 108 13.94 9.05 -14.41
CA ASN A 108 14.30 10.22 -14.48
C ASN A 108 14.07 10.80 -15.69
N GLU A 109 13.51 10.76 -16.01
CA GLU A 109 13.16 11.40 -16.82
C GLU A 109 13.50 11.81 -17.27
#